data_0ed6424310440a77a89d3cffb6e5c9f0
#
_entry.id   0ed6424310440a77a89d3cffb6e5c9f0
#
_cell.length_a   1.000
_cell.length_b   1.000
_cell.length_c   1.000
_cell.angle_alpha   90.00
_cell.angle_beta   90.00
_cell.angle_gamma   90.00
#
_symmetry.space_group_name_H-M   'P 1'
#
loop_
_entity.id
_entity.type
_entity.pdbx_description
1 polymer ?
#
loop_
_entity_poly.entity_id
_entity_poly.type
_entity_poly.pdbx_seq_one_letter_code
_entity_poly.pdbx_strand_id
1 'polypeptide(L)'
;GVAAIMAVMEDKTLKHGVVEALITRDEETGMYGVNEMPSGELHSDILMNLDSETWGKFVIGSAGGVDITSTIAYKEVANDQEAAVKVTLKGFRGGHSGLEINEGRANANKEMVRFVRNAVTELGARLASWEGGNMRNAIPFKAEVVLALPQSKVAALKDMVARQKALLEDEFKGIEPNVEFFVEDVEKSASLVPTDVQEKLINAIYACHNGVLRMIPSYPDVVETSSNLAI
;
A
#
# COMPACT_ATOMS: atom_id res chain seq x y z
N GLY A 1 12.40 21.50 -7.74
CA GLY A 1 11.99 22.71 -7.02
C GLY A 1 13.19 23.55 -6.57
N VAL A 2 14.05 23.05 -5.68
CA VAL A 2 15.17 23.82 -5.07
C VAL A 2 16.09 24.47 -6.09
N ALA A 3 16.54 23.73 -7.11
CA ALA A 3 17.41 24.28 -8.16
C ALA A 3 16.74 25.44 -8.95
N ALA A 4 15.44 25.35 -9.21
CA ALA A 4 14.71 26.41 -9.89
C ALA A 4 14.58 27.66 -9.00
N ILE A 5 14.32 27.52 -7.70
CA ILE A 5 14.33 28.59 -6.73
C ILE A 5 15.70 29.31 -6.72
N MET A 6 16.78 28.54 -6.63
CA MET A 6 18.14 29.09 -6.65
C MET A 6 18.44 29.84 -7.95
N ALA A 7 18.05 29.27 -9.10
CA ALA A 7 18.25 29.92 -10.40
C ALA A 7 17.53 31.28 -10.48
N VAL A 8 16.29 31.37 -10.00
CA VAL A 8 15.53 32.64 -9.96
C VAL A 8 16.20 33.66 -9.04
N MET A 9 16.71 33.24 -7.89
CA MET A 9 17.37 34.13 -6.93
C MET A 9 18.76 34.61 -7.40
N GLU A 10 19.47 33.82 -8.20
CA GLU A 10 20.81 34.16 -8.72
C GLU A 10 20.74 35.00 -9.98
N ASP A 11 19.71 34.87 -10.82
CA ASP A 11 19.60 35.53 -12.11
C ASP A 11 19.27 37.03 -11.93
N LYS A 12 20.26 37.87 -12.22
CA LYS A 12 20.11 39.35 -12.13
C LYS A 12 19.39 39.95 -13.34
N THR A 13 19.06 39.18 -14.35
CA THR A 13 18.36 39.66 -15.55
C THR A 13 16.84 39.54 -15.43
N LEU A 14 16.36 38.68 -14.53
CA LEU A 14 14.93 38.54 -14.26
C LEU A 14 14.35 39.73 -13.56
N LYS A 15 13.21 40.19 -14.06
CA LYS A 15 12.42 41.28 -13.42
C LYS A 15 11.36 40.61 -12.54
N HIS A 16 11.50 40.75 -11.25
CA HIS A 16 10.55 40.24 -10.26
C HIS A 16 10.38 41.20 -9.09
N GLY A 17 9.30 41.06 -8.34
CA GLY A 17 9.09 41.71 -7.06
C GLY A 17 9.89 41.04 -5.94
N VAL A 18 9.43 41.15 -4.71
CA VAL A 18 9.99 40.46 -3.57
C VAL A 18 9.74 38.96 -3.75
N VAL A 19 10.78 38.14 -3.54
CA VAL A 19 10.72 36.67 -3.61
C VAL A 19 11.09 36.10 -2.25
N GLU A 20 10.24 35.27 -1.71
CA GLU A 20 10.50 34.44 -0.53
C GLU A 20 10.68 33.01 -0.99
N ALA A 21 11.75 32.35 -0.55
CA ALA A 21 12.02 30.96 -0.87
C ALA A 21 11.63 30.07 0.30
N LEU A 22 10.59 29.26 0.13
CA LEU A 22 10.20 28.24 1.12
C LEU A 22 10.74 26.87 0.68
N ILE A 23 11.58 26.28 1.51
CA ILE A 23 12.12 24.93 1.33
C ILE A 23 11.76 24.11 2.55
N THR A 24 10.91 23.12 2.38
CA THR A 24 10.45 22.26 3.47
C THR A 24 11.21 20.92 3.49
N ARG A 25 11.07 20.16 4.55
CA ARG A 25 11.63 18.82 4.72
C ARG A 25 10.53 17.79 4.97
N ASP A 26 10.85 16.53 4.75
CA ASP A 26 10.02 15.38 5.11
C ASP A 26 8.61 15.42 4.46
N GLU A 27 8.49 15.93 3.23
CA GLU A 27 7.22 15.96 2.50
C GLU A 27 6.68 14.53 2.33
N GLU A 28 7.51 13.61 1.82
CA GLU A 28 7.16 12.20 1.54
C GLU A 28 6.89 11.36 2.80
N THR A 29 7.35 11.80 3.95
CA THR A 29 7.22 11.04 5.21
C THR A 29 6.13 11.55 6.14
N GLY A 30 5.46 12.64 5.79
CA GLY A 30 4.34 13.18 6.58
C GLY A 30 4.30 14.68 6.67
N MET A 31 4.99 15.42 5.79
CA MET A 31 4.95 16.88 5.69
C MET A 31 5.36 17.59 6.99
N TYR A 32 6.25 16.99 7.77
CA TYR A 32 6.63 17.51 9.10
C TYR A 32 7.14 18.95 9.02
N GLY A 33 7.97 19.27 8.01
CA GLY A 33 8.53 20.60 7.86
C GLY A 33 7.48 21.70 7.68
N VAL A 34 6.44 21.46 6.88
CA VAL A 34 5.38 22.46 6.67
C VAL A 34 4.40 22.49 7.83
N ASN A 35 4.12 21.36 8.46
CA ASN A 35 3.20 21.27 9.60
C ASN A 35 3.76 21.94 10.86
N GLU A 36 5.08 21.99 11.01
CA GLU A 36 5.77 22.65 12.13
C GLU A 36 6.06 24.14 11.87
N MET A 37 5.78 24.65 10.67
CA MET A 37 6.05 26.03 10.32
C MET A 37 5.08 26.96 11.07
N PRO A 38 5.60 27.98 11.79
CA PRO A 38 4.75 28.96 12.47
C PRO A 38 3.93 29.77 11.46
N SER A 39 2.73 30.20 11.87
CA SER A 39 1.93 31.13 11.07
C SER A 39 2.58 32.52 11.02
N GLY A 40 2.51 33.18 9.86
CA GLY A 40 3.03 34.52 9.68
C GLY A 40 4.50 34.63 9.29
N GLU A 41 5.16 33.51 9.02
CA GLU A 41 6.55 33.50 8.51
C GLU A 41 6.63 33.94 7.04
N LEU A 42 5.59 33.71 6.25
CA LEU A 42 5.50 34.12 4.85
C LEU A 42 4.65 35.36 4.71
N HIS A 43 5.11 36.29 3.87
CA HIS A 43 4.47 37.60 3.64
C HIS A 43 4.00 37.76 2.19
N SER A 44 4.30 36.80 1.32
CA SER A 44 3.91 36.85 -0.09
C SER A 44 2.46 36.43 -0.30
N ASP A 45 1.76 37.11 -1.22
CA ASP A 45 0.36 36.86 -1.57
C ASP A 45 0.21 35.74 -2.63
N ILE A 46 1.31 35.38 -3.30
CA ILE A 46 1.31 34.39 -4.40
C ILE A 46 2.27 33.25 -4.04
N LEU A 47 1.75 32.03 -3.95
CA LEU A 47 2.55 30.81 -3.77
C LEU A 47 2.68 30.07 -5.10
N MET A 48 3.93 29.83 -5.52
CA MET A 48 4.23 28.94 -6.66
C MET A 48 4.92 27.66 -6.15
N ASN A 49 4.18 26.56 -6.12
CA ASN A 49 4.74 25.27 -5.80
C ASN A 49 5.46 24.68 -7.04
N LEU A 50 6.75 24.41 -6.90
CA LEU A 50 7.62 23.89 -7.98
C LEU A 50 7.86 22.39 -7.87
N ASP A 51 7.05 21.68 -7.12
CA ASP A 51 7.17 20.22 -6.89
C ASP A 51 6.32 19.39 -7.88
N SER A 52 5.85 19.96 -8.96
CA SER A 52 5.12 19.24 -10.00
C SER A 52 6.08 18.43 -10.89
N GLU A 53 5.77 17.15 -11.09
CA GLU A 53 6.57 16.23 -11.93
C GLU A 53 6.19 16.31 -13.42
N THR A 54 5.06 16.90 -13.76
CA THR A 54 4.57 16.94 -15.14
C THR A 54 4.88 18.28 -15.80
N TRP A 55 5.81 18.26 -16.76
CA TRP A 55 6.19 19.42 -17.54
C TRP A 55 4.99 20.07 -18.26
N GLY A 56 4.88 21.38 -18.12
CA GLY A 56 3.86 22.17 -18.81
C GLY A 56 2.45 22.08 -18.24
N LYS A 57 2.26 21.43 -17.09
CA LYS A 57 0.98 21.39 -16.38
C LYS A 57 1.00 22.28 -15.13
N PHE A 58 -0.06 23.05 -14.95
CA PHE A 58 -0.35 23.74 -13.72
C PHE A 58 -1.44 22.98 -12.96
N VAL A 59 -1.12 22.53 -11.76
CA VAL A 59 -2.08 21.86 -10.89
C VAL A 59 -2.72 22.93 -10.00
N ILE A 60 -4.04 23.07 -10.07
CA ILE A 60 -4.80 24.12 -9.36
C ILE A 60 -5.60 23.62 -8.17
N GLY A 61 -5.42 22.34 -7.82
CA GLY A 61 -6.08 21.71 -6.68
C GLY A 61 -5.27 20.53 -6.17
N SER A 62 -5.61 20.08 -4.97
CA SER A 62 -5.00 18.90 -4.34
C SER A 62 -6.04 18.09 -3.60
N ALA A 63 -5.76 16.81 -3.41
CA ALA A 63 -6.53 15.96 -2.52
C ALA A 63 -5.94 16.00 -1.10
N GLY A 64 -6.80 15.90 -0.11
CA GLY A 64 -6.39 15.63 1.26
C GLY A 64 -6.27 14.12 1.50
N GLY A 65 -5.56 13.74 2.55
CA GLY A 65 -5.46 12.35 2.96
C GLY A 65 -5.51 12.20 4.47
N VAL A 66 -5.85 11.00 4.93
CA VAL A 66 -5.77 10.61 6.34
C VAL A 66 -5.21 9.20 6.43
N ASP A 67 -4.22 9.02 7.30
CA ASP A 67 -3.69 7.72 7.65
C ASP A 67 -4.43 7.16 8.85
N ILE A 68 -4.92 5.93 8.73
CA ILE A 68 -5.57 5.20 9.81
C ILE A 68 -4.73 3.95 10.11
N THR A 69 -4.17 3.89 11.31
CA THR A 69 -3.44 2.71 11.78
C THR A 69 -4.29 1.96 12.80
N SER A 70 -4.53 0.69 12.53
CA SER A 70 -5.22 -0.21 13.44
C SER A 70 -4.22 -1.17 14.10
N THR A 71 -4.24 -1.26 15.42
CA THR A 71 -3.34 -2.11 16.19
C THR A 71 -4.13 -3.08 17.07
N ILE A 72 -3.73 -4.37 17.05
CA ILE A 72 -4.27 -5.40 17.94
C ILE A 72 -3.12 -5.95 18.78
N ALA A 73 -3.24 -5.81 20.10
CA ALA A 73 -2.31 -6.46 21.04
C ALA A 73 -2.79 -7.87 21.36
N TYR A 74 -1.90 -8.84 21.27
CA TYR A 74 -2.19 -10.25 21.62
C TYR A 74 -0.95 -10.94 22.19
N LYS A 75 -1.16 -12.09 22.81
CA LYS A 75 -0.09 -13.01 23.18
C LYS A 75 -0.12 -14.19 22.22
N GLU A 76 1.01 -14.47 21.64
CA GLU A 76 1.18 -15.66 20.77
C GLU A 76 0.87 -16.95 21.55
N VAL A 77 0.42 -17.95 20.81
CA VAL A 77 0.21 -19.32 21.33
C VAL A 77 1.25 -20.27 20.76
N ALA A 78 1.55 -21.35 21.47
CA ALA A 78 2.51 -22.35 20.99
C ALA A 78 2.05 -22.96 19.67
N ASN A 79 2.98 -23.21 18.77
CA ASN A 79 2.71 -23.86 17.50
C ASN A 79 2.61 -25.39 17.67
N ASP A 80 1.43 -25.94 17.52
CA ASP A 80 1.11 -27.36 17.59
C ASP A 80 1.04 -28.05 16.21
N GLN A 81 1.28 -27.29 15.13
CA GLN A 81 1.19 -27.82 13.76
C GLN A 81 2.46 -28.56 13.34
N GLU A 82 2.32 -29.47 12.36
CA GLU A 82 3.41 -30.36 11.91
C GLU A 82 4.33 -29.71 10.89
N ALA A 83 3.77 -28.86 10.01
CA ALA A 83 4.47 -28.19 8.91
C ALA A 83 4.28 -26.69 8.94
N ALA A 84 5.20 -25.97 8.30
CA ALA A 84 5.07 -24.55 8.00
C ALA A 84 5.48 -24.26 6.56
N VAL A 85 4.77 -23.34 5.94
CA VAL A 85 5.05 -22.86 4.59
C VAL A 85 5.02 -21.35 4.55
N LYS A 86 5.87 -20.76 3.74
CA LYS A 86 5.83 -19.35 3.38
C LYS A 86 5.16 -19.23 2.03
N VAL A 87 4.11 -18.43 1.96
CA VAL A 87 3.43 -18.09 0.71
C VAL A 87 3.77 -16.65 0.36
N THR A 88 4.29 -16.45 -0.84
CA THR A 88 4.70 -15.15 -1.36
C THR A 88 3.86 -14.79 -2.58
N LEU A 89 3.22 -13.64 -2.54
CA LEU A 89 2.58 -12.97 -3.67
C LEU A 89 3.36 -11.71 -3.98
N LYS A 90 3.85 -11.57 -5.21
CA LYS A 90 4.63 -10.40 -5.67
C LYS A 90 4.50 -10.20 -7.17
N GLY A 91 5.18 -9.18 -7.69
CA GLY A 91 5.23 -8.89 -9.12
C GLY A 91 4.08 -8.00 -9.60
N PHE A 92 3.23 -7.53 -8.71
CA PHE A 92 2.27 -6.47 -9.03
C PHE A 92 2.98 -5.14 -9.29
N ARG A 93 2.37 -4.28 -10.10
CA ARG A 93 2.95 -2.99 -10.48
C ARG A 93 3.09 -2.03 -9.29
N GLY A 94 2.19 -2.13 -8.32
CA GLY A 94 2.11 -1.15 -7.26
C GLY A 94 1.75 0.23 -7.80
N GLY A 95 2.30 1.29 -7.21
CA GLY A 95 2.10 2.67 -7.65
C GLY A 95 1.64 3.60 -6.54
N HIS A 96 1.51 4.88 -6.87
CA HIS A 96 1.08 5.91 -5.93
C HIS A 96 -0.42 5.79 -5.63
N SER A 97 -0.79 5.65 -4.35
CA SER A 97 -2.19 5.43 -3.95
C SER A 97 -3.13 6.61 -4.25
N GLY A 98 -2.61 7.80 -4.43
CA GLY A 98 -3.40 8.99 -4.80
C GLY A 98 -3.51 9.23 -6.31
N LEU A 99 -2.51 8.83 -7.10
CA LEU A 99 -2.44 9.13 -8.53
C LEU A 99 -2.87 7.95 -9.42
N GLU A 100 -2.67 6.71 -8.95
CA GLU A 100 -2.81 5.52 -9.76
C GLU A 100 -3.85 4.53 -9.19
N ILE A 101 -4.57 4.92 -8.15
CA ILE A 101 -5.57 4.07 -7.47
C ILE A 101 -6.76 3.72 -8.38
N ASN A 102 -7.04 4.53 -9.39
CA ASN A 102 -8.11 4.33 -10.37
C ASN A 102 -7.68 3.50 -11.59
N GLU A 103 -6.43 3.06 -11.66
CA GLU A 103 -5.94 2.25 -12.78
C GLU A 103 -6.29 0.75 -12.67
N GLY A 104 -6.99 0.35 -11.62
CA GLY A 104 -7.40 -1.04 -11.42
C GLY A 104 -6.25 -1.98 -11.04
N ARG A 105 -5.12 -1.42 -10.56
CA ARG A 105 -3.98 -2.22 -10.12
C ARG A 105 -4.32 -3.08 -8.91
N ALA A 106 -3.73 -4.27 -8.85
CA ALA A 106 -3.93 -5.18 -7.74
C ALA A 106 -3.26 -4.69 -6.46
N ASN A 107 -3.89 -4.96 -5.34
CA ASN A 107 -3.32 -4.76 -4.01
C ASN A 107 -2.94 -6.12 -3.41
N ALA A 108 -1.65 -6.35 -3.18
CA ALA A 108 -1.14 -7.64 -2.72
C ALA A 108 -1.75 -8.08 -1.37
N ASN A 109 -2.05 -7.17 -0.46
CA ASN A 109 -2.70 -7.51 0.82
C ASN A 109 -4.14 -7.98 0.60
N LYS A 110 -4.88 -7.36 -0.32
CA LYS A 110 -6.26 -7.77 -0.66
C LYS A 110 -6.29 -9.13 -1.32
N GLU A 111 -5.35 -9.41 -2.20
CA GLU A 111 -5.29 -10.72 -2.89
C GLU A 111 -4.77 -11.81 -1.95
N MET A 112 -3.81 -11.49 -1.09
CA MET A 112 -3.31 -12.43 -0.08
C MET A 112 -4.40 -12.80 0.93
N VAL A 113 -5.25 -11.87 1.37
CA VAL A 113 -6.31 -12.22 2.33
C VAL A 113 -7.37 -13.14 1.73
N ARG A 114 -7.68 -13.02 0.43
CA ARG A 114 -8.57 -13.96 -0.29
C ARG A 114 -8.02 -15.39 -0.18
N PHE A 115 -6.73 -15.56 -0.43
CA PHE A 115 -6.05 -16.84 -0.31
C PHE A 115 -6.02 -17.34 1.14
N VAL A 116 -5.55 -16.53 2.08
CA VAL A 116 -5.40 -16.94 3.49
C VAL A 116 -6.74 -17.35 4.10
N ARG A 117 -7.82 -16.64 3.78
CA ARG A 117 -9.17 -17.00 4.23
C ARG A 117 -9.56 -18.38 3.77
N ASN A 118 -9.32 -18.73 2.51
CA ASN A 118 -9.61 -20.07 1.98
C ASN A 118 -8.71 -21.12 2.62
N ALA A 119 -7.41 -20.86 2.78
CA ALA A 119 -6.47 -21.77 3.43
C ALA A 119 -6.86 -22.08 4.88
N VAL A 120 -7.30 -21.07 5.63
CA VAL A 120 -7.80 -21.25 7.00
C VAL A 120 -9.10 -22.08 7.00
N THR A 121 -10.05 -21.73 6.15
CA THR A 121 -11.38 -22.35 6.14
C THR A 121 -11.35 -23.80 5.65
N GLU A 122 -10.61 -24.08 4.57
CA GLU A 122 -10.64 -25.39 3.90
C GLU A 122 -9.56 -26.36 4.42
N LEU A 123 -8.41 -25.82 4.84
CA LEU A 123 -7.27 -26.63 5.23
C LEU A 123 -6.93 -26.57 6.72
N GLY A 124 -7.58 -25.68 7.47
CA GLY A 124 -7.27 -25.47 8.89
C GLY A 124 -5.92 -24.78 9.11
N ALA A 125 -5.44 -24.02 8.14
CA ALA A 125 -4.17 -23.31 8.25
C ALA A 125 -4.18 -22.28 9.39
N ARG A 126 -3.04 -22.13 10.05
CA ARG A 126 -2.84 -21.22 11.17
C ARG A 126 -1.81 -20.18 10.79
N LEU A 127 -2.09 -18.92 11.09
CA LEU A 127 -1.20 -17.81 10.78
C LEU A 127 -0.05 -17.72 11.80
N ALA A 128 1.18 -17.72 11.33
CA ALA A 128 2.36 -17.40 12.11
C ALA A 128 2.80 -15.94 11.91
N SER A 129 2.86 -15.46 10.66
CA SER A 129 3.18 -14.06 10.37
C SER A 129 2.54 -13.58 9.08
N TRP A 130 2.40 -12.26 8.95
CA TRP A 130 1.94 -11.57 7.74
C TRP A 130 2.74 -10.29 7.57
N GLU A 131 3.29 -10.09 6.39
CA GLU A 131 3.95 -8.86 5.97
C GLU A 131 3.44 -8.47 4.58
N GLY A 132 3.05 -7.22 4.40
CA GLY A 132 2.58 -6.74 3.10
C GLY A 132 2.58 -5.22 3.03
N GLY A 133 2.99 -4.71 1.87
CA GLY A 133 3.24 -3.30 1.68
C GLY A 133 4.53 -2.83 2.37
N ASN A 134 4.96 -1.62 2.02
CA ASN A 134 6.17 -1.02 2.58
C ASN A 134 6.07 0.52 2.70
N MET A 135 5.06 1.13 2.12
CA MET A 135 4.85 2.58 2.12
C MET A 135 3.37 2.90 2.26
N ARG A 136 3.03 3.92 3.06
CA ARG A 136 1.65 4.35 3.31
C ARG A 136 0.95 4.90 2.07
N ASN A 137 1.70 5.59 1.22
CA ASN A 137 1.22 6.22 -0.01
C ASN A 137 1.39 5.34 -1.27
N ALA A 138 1.70 4.06 -1.11
CA ALA A 138 1.87 3.14 -2.22
C ALA A 138 0.86 1.99 -2.19
N ILE A 139 0.42 1.55 -3.37
CA ILE A 139 -0.37 0.33 -3.54
C ILE A 139 0.57 -0.86 -3.31
N PRO A 140 0.30 -1.77 -2.36
CA PRO A 140 1.14 -2.92 -2.09
C PRO A 140 1.34 -3.81 -3.31
N PHE A 141 2.59 -3.98 -3.73
CA PHE A 141 2.98 -4.84 -4.85
C PHE A 141 3.43 -6.24 -4.41
N LYS A 142 3.58 -6.44 -3.10
CA LYS A 142 4.04 -7.69 -2.48
C LYS A 142 3.35 -7.91 -1.14
N ALA A 143 3.02 -9.17 -0.85
CA ALA A 143 2.63 -9.66 0.47
C ALA A 143 3.19 -11.06 0.71
N GLU A 144 3.54 -11.36 1.95
CA GLU A 144 4.06 -12.65 2.39
C GLU A 144 3.35 -13.10 3.65
N VAL A 145 3.05 -14.38 3.74
CA VAL A 145 2.49 -14.99 4.95
C VAL A 145 3.22 -16.27 5.28
N VAL A 146 3.41 -16.53 6.57
CA VAL A 146 3.83 -17.84 7.06
C VAL A 146 2.63 -18.54 7.67
N LEU A 147 2.30 -19.70 7.13
CA LEU A 147 1.18 -20.54 7.56
C LEU A 147 1.70 -21.86 8.12
N ALA A 148 1.15 -22.26 9.25
CA ALA A 148 1.36 -23.56 9.84
C ALA A 148 0.11 -24.44 9.63
N LEU A 149 0.30 -25.74 9.32
CA LEU A 149 -0.79 -26.65 9.01
C LEU A 149 -0.36 -28.10 9.21
N PRO A 150 -1.32 -29.09 9.24
CA PRO A 150 -0.98 -30.49 9.24
C PRO A 150 -0.18 -30.87 7.99
N GLN A 151 0.83 -31.73 8.15
CA GLN A 151 1.68 -32.19 7.03
C GLN A 151 0.87 -32.74 5.86
N SER A 152 -0.21 -33.45 6.16
CA SER A 152 -1.13 -34.03 5.15
C SER A 152 -1.84 -32.99 4.27
N LYS A 153 -1.88 -31.73 4.68
CA LYS A 153 -2.55 -30.63 3.97
C LYS A 153 -1.61 -29.79 3.11
N VAL A 154 -0.29 -29.98 3.22
CA VAL A 154 0.70 -29.18 2.48
C VAL A 154 0.52 -29.31 0.96
N ALA A 155 0.29 -30.51 0.44
CA ALA A 155 0.07 -30.70 -1.00
C ALA A 155 -1.18 -29.93 -1.48
N ALA A 156 -2.28 -30.02 -0.75
CA ALA A 156 -3.52 -29.31 -1.08
C ALA A 156 -3.34 -27.77 -1.04
N LEU A 157 -2.51 -27.26 -0.13
CA LEU A 157 -2.17 -25.84 -0.08
C LEU A 157 -1.33 -25.42 -1.30
N LYS A 158 -0.36 -26.22 -1.72
CA LYS A 158 0.42 -25.98 -2.96
C LYS A 158 -0.47 -25.94 -4.20
N ASP A 159 -1.44 -26.84 -4.30
CA ASP A 159 -2.45 -26.83 -5.37
C ASP A 159 -3.36 -25.58 -5.30
N MET A 160 -3.72 -25.14 -4.09
CA MET A 160 -4.51 -23.93 -3.89
C MET A 160 -3.74 -22.69 -4.36
N VAL A 161 -2.43 -22.57 -4.05
CA VAL A 161 -1.56 -21.50 -4.55
C VAL A 161 -1.53 -21.48 -6.08
N ALA A 162 -1.36 -22.63 -6.72
CA ALA A 162 -1.33 -22.72 -8.18
C ALA A 162 -2.66 -22.28 -8.83
N ARG A 163 -3.81 -22.69 -8.25
CA ARG A 163 -5.13 -22.26 -8.71
C ARG A 163 -5.33 -20.76 -8.51
N GLN A 164 -4.96 -20.24 -7.36
CA GLN A 164 -5.10 -18.79 -7.07
C GLN A 164 -4.22 -17.95 -8.00
N LYS A 165 -2.99 -18.43 -8.31
CA LYS A 165 -2.14 -17.76 -9.30
C LYS A 165 -2.83 -17.62 -10.64
N ALA A 166 -3.38 -18.73 -11.16
CA ALA A 166 -4.09 -18.73 -12.45
C ALA A 166 -5.31 -17.78 -12.44
N LEU A 167 -6.04 -17.71 -11.33
CA LEU A 167 -7.16 -16.76 -11.16
C LEU A 167 -6.68 -15.32 -11.20
N LEU A 168 -5.58 -14.99 -10.53
CA LEU A 168 -5.02 -13.63 -10.51
C LEU A 168 -4.49 -13.22 -11.90
N GLU A 169 -3.84 -14.15 -12.62
CA GLU A 169 -3.36 -13.90 -13.98
C GLU A 169 -4.51 -13.62 -14.96
N ASP A 170 -5.67 -14.24 -14.77
CA ASP A 170 -6.87 -13.99 -15.57
C ASP A 170 -7.59 -12.69 -15.14
N GLU A 171 -7.82 -12.52 -13.83
CA GLU A 171 -8.53 -11.37 -13.26
C GLU A 171 -7.83 -10.03 -13.58
N PHE A 172 -6.49 -10.02 -13.50
CA PHE A 172 -5.67 -8.81 -13.76
C PHE A 172 -4.99 -8.83 -15.13
N LYS A 173 -5.53 -9.58 -16.07
CA LYS A 173 -4.98 -9.67 -17.44
C LYS A 173 -4.88 -8.29 -18.10
N GLY A 174 -3.68 -7.95 -18.57
CA GLY A 174 -3.40 -6.65 -19.18
C GLY A 174 -3.08 -5.53 -18.19
N ILE A 175 -3.30 -5.74 -16.89
CA ILE A 175 -2.96 -4.78 -15.83
C ILE A 175 -1.69 -5.24 -15.10
N GLU A 176 -1.66 -6.51 -14.64
CA GLU A 176 -0.54 -7.08 -13.88
C GLU A 176 0.17 -8.20 -14.68
N PRO A 177 1.17 -7.86 -15.51
CA PRO A 177 1.78 -8.84 -16.42
C PRO A 177 2.74 -9.83 -15.73
N ASN A 178 3.16 -9.57 -14.50
CA ASN A 178 4.25 -10.29 -13.83
C ASN A 178 3.81 -10.95 -12.51
N VAL A 179 2.60 -11.49 -12.45
CA VAL A 179 2.10 -12.14 -11.23
C VAL A 179 2.95 -13.35 -10.84
N GLU A 180 3.59 -13.26 -9.69
CA GLU A 180 4.30 -14.36 -9.06
C GLU A 180 3.58 -14.74 -7.75
N PHE A 181 3.03 -15.96 -7.71
CA PHE A 181 2.42 -16.52 -6.51
C PHE A 181 2.96 -17.91 -6.29
N PHE A 182 3.69 -18.12 -5.20
CA PHE A 182 4.38 -19.38 -4.93
C PHE A 182 4.47 -19.67 -3.44
N VAL A 183 4.85 -20.91 -3.11
CA VAL A 183 4.95 -21.41 -1.75
C VAL A 183 6.27 -22.16 -1.57
N GLU A 184 6.90 -21.95 -0.41
CA GLU A 184 8.13 -22.58 0.00
C GLU A 184 7.94 -23.26 1.36
N ASP A 185 8.52 -24.42 1.54
CA ASP A 185 8.57 -25.08 2.84
C ASP A 185 9.57 -24.32 3.72
N VAL A 186 9.21 -23.99 4.95
CA VAL A 186 10.05 -23.23 5.88
C VAL A 186 10.12 -23.90 7.25
N GLU A 187 11.07 -23.50 8.07
CA GLU A 187 11.13 -23.94 9.46
C GLU A 187 9.89 -23.49 10.23
N LYS A 188 9.43 -24.33 11.12
CA LYS A 188 8.28 -24.03 11.98
C LYS A 188 8.59 -22.85 12.90
N SER A 189 7.74 -21.85 12.89
CA SER A 189 7.72 -20.86 13.95
C SER A 189 7.40 -21.52 15.30
N ALA A 190 7.99 -21.04 16.38
CA ALA A 190 7.69 -21.52 17.73
C ALA A 190 6.27 -21.19 18.17
N SER A 191 5.69 -20.13 17.61
CA SER A 191 4.41 -19.58 18.01
C SER A 191 3.54 -19.19 16.82
N LEU A 192 2.24 -19.02 17.09
CA LEU A 192 1.20 -18.66 16.14
C LEU A 192 0.36 -17.51 16.69
N VAL A 193 -0.29 -16.79 15.78
CA VAL A 193 -1.38 -15.88 16.11
C VAL A 193 -2.54 -16.66 16.72
N PRO A 194 -3.13 -16.23 17.85
CA PRO A 194 -4.31 -16.88 18.42
C PRO A 194 -5.46 -16.94 17.41
N THR A 195 -6.26 -18.02 17.46
CA THR A 195 -7.32 -18.25 16.46
C THR A 195 -8.33 -17.12 16.37
N ASP A 196 -8.76 -16.59 17.52
CA ASP A 196 -9.73 -15.48 17.58
C ASP A 196 -9.15 -14.18 17.02
N VAL A 197 -7.85 -13.93 17.20
CA VAL A 197 -7.14 -12.78 16.62
C VAL A 197 -6.95 -12.98 15.13
N GLN A 198 -6.55 -14.17 14.70
CA GLN A 198 -6.44 -14.54 13.28
C GLN A 198 -7.76 -14.30 12.54
N GLU A 199 -8.90 -14.75 13.08
CA GLU A 199 -10.22 -14.56 12.48
C GLU A 199 -10.58 -13.07 12.38
N LYS A 200 -10.35 -12.29 13.43
CA LYS A 200 -10.59 -10.85 13.43
C LYS A 200 -9.71 -10.13 12.40
N LEU A 201 -8.42 -10.47 12.33
CA LEU A 201 -7.47 -9.89 11.39
C LEU A 201 -7.89 -10.19 9.94
N ILE A 202 -8.14 -11.45 9.61
CA ILE A 202 -8.56 -11.87 8.27
C ILE A 202 -9.86 -11.16 7.87
N ASN A 203 -10.85 -11.11 8.75
CA ASN A 203 -12.13 -10.47 8.48
C ASN A 203 -11.97 -8.94 8.31
N ALA A 204 -11.14 -8.30 9.12
CA ALA A 204 -10.87 -6.86 9.00
C ALA A 204 -10.20 -6.52 7.67
N ILE A 205 -9.12 -7.22 7.30
CA ILE A 205 -8.41 -7.02 6.02
C ILE A 205 -9.33 -7.34 4.84
N TYR A 206 -10.13 -8.40 4.92
CA TYR A 206 -11.04 -8.80 3.86
C TYR A 206 -12.15 -7.76 3.64
N ALA A 207 -12.73 -7.23 4.72
CA ALA A 207 -13.80 -6.24 4.68
C ALA A 207 -13.31 -4.82 4.36
N CYS A 208 -12.03 -4.51 4.66
CA CYS A 208 -11.46 -3.20 4.40
C CYS A 208 -11.56 -2.86 2.91
N HIS A 209 -12.14 -1.70 2.60
CA HIS A 209 -12.21 -1.24 1.22
C HIS A 209 -10.81 -0.89 0.71
N ASN A 210 -10.57 -1.17 -0.57
CA ASN A 210 -9.38 -0.75 -1.30
C ASN A 210 -9.80 -0.31 -2.71
N GLY A 211 -9.25 0.80 -3.18
CA GLY A 211 -9.59 1.35 -4.49
C GLY A 211 -10.48 2.58 -4.42
N VAL A 212 -11.06 2.93 -5.55
CA VAL A 212 -11.93 4.10 -5.69
C VAL A 212 -13.29 3.84 -5.05
N LEU A 213 -13.73 4.78 -4.20
CA LEU A 213 -15.09 4.82 -3.66
C LEU A 213 -16.01 5.70 -4.51
N ARG A 214 -15.48 6.83 -4.99
CA ARG A 214 -16.24 7.79 -5.79
C ARG A 214 -15.33 8.59 -6.71
N MET A 215 -15.80 8.83 -7.94
CA MET A 215 -15.24 9.79 -8.89
C MET A 215 -15.96 11.12 -8.79
N ILE A 216 -15.31 12.22 -9.14
CA ILE A 216 -15.97 13.54 -9.20
C ILE A 216 -16.93 13.58 -10.39
N PRO A 217 -18.25 13.79 -10.21
CA PRO A 217 -19.21 13.71 -11.30
C PRO A 217 -18.97 14.70 -12.45
N SER A 218 -18.45 15.90 -12.14
CA SER A 218 -18.12 16.93 -13.13
C SER A 218 -16.75 16.74 -13.79
N TYR A 219 -15.91 15.84 -13.24
CA TYR A 219 -14.58 15.49 -13.74
C TYR A 219 -14.40 13.96 -13.65
N PRO A 220 -14.93 13.19 -14.61
CA PRO A 220 -15.07 11.74 -14.51
C PRO A 220 -13.74 10.98 -14.40
N ASP A 221 -12.64 11.61 -14.79
CA ASP A 221 -11.30 11.03 -14.68
C ASP A 221 -10.60 11.36 -13.35
N VAL A 222 -11.25 12.14 -12.48
CA VAL A 222 -10.68 12.57 -11.21
C VAL A 222 -11.33 11.83 -10.04
N VAL A 223 -10.51 11.18 -9.23
CA VAL A 223 -10.95 10.49 -8.01
C VAL A 223 -11.35 11.52 -6.96
N GLU A 224 -12.58 11.41 -6.44
CA GLU A 224 -13.03 12.19 -5.29
C GLU A 224 -12.61 11.52 -3.97
N THR A 225 -12.87 10.23 -3.86
CA THR A 225 -12.60 9.47 -2.63
C THR A 225 -12.09 8.08 -2.98
N SER A 226 -11.01 7.69 -2.35
CA SER A 226 -10.44 6.35 -2.45
C SER A 226 -9.85 5.90 -1.11
N SER A 227 -9.53 4.63 -1.02
CA SER A 227 -8.86 4.02 0.11
C SER A 227 -7.79 3.07 -0.39
N ASN A 228 -6.65 3.02 0.29
CA ASN A 228 -5.58 2.09 0.03
C ASN A 228 -5.23 1.30 1.29
N LEU A 229 -5.30 -0.01 1.23
CA LEU A 229 -4.83 -0.90 2.29
C LEU A 229 -3.32 -1.07 2.14
N ALA A 230 -2.54 -0.19 2.77
CA ALA A 230 -1.12 0.01 2.46
C ALA A 230 -0.19 -1.00 3.15
N ILE A 231 -0.28 -1.12 4.48
CA ILE A 231 0.65 -1.93 5.29
C ILE A 231 -0.15 -2.76 6.29
#